data_ed915ad3c561a35c6d8197c026b688e3
#
_entry.id   ed915ad3c561a35c6d8197c026b688e3
#
_cell.length_a   1.000
_cell.length_b   1.000
_cell.length_c   1.000
_cell.angle_alpha   90.00
_cell.angle_beta   90.00
_cell.angle_gamma   90.00
#
_symmetry.space_group_name_H-M   'P 1'
#
loop_
_entity.id
_entity.type
_entity.pdbx_description
1 polymer ?
#
loop_
_entity_poly.entity_id
_entity_poly.type
_entity_poly.pdbx_seq_one_letter_code
_entity_poly.pdbx_strand_id
1 'polypeptide(L)'
;MKRLIQMKVAALLLPFLAVSEVSAQDFLDELPSSRRLNGKSTILAFGEAGVSAKDSTLTVLSNGKAIALATVLDPEGYVVTKASELEGMKDLSALSSTGNEINITMISSDQKTDLALMKVDPGTGTPVQWTDPNNVQQGTWVGSMNHEAETLMIGVISARRRSIEGRSGVLGVLLDPNDDPNEMGVAIMQFGPNSPAQKEGMREGDLVIRVEGREIKSRKDISEEIKKFAPTEEVQLKVLRGEEGIPFKVTLNYMSNVFDMLDRNQRMSGLTSKRKAGFSDVLQHEIPLSPMAMGGPLMNLKGFAVGVNIARSDRVTTFALPSTLVKEIADNLKSQNQGNN
;
A
#
# COMPACT_ATOMS: atom_id res chain seq x y z
N MET A 1 38.99 -72.89 -45.82
CA MET A 1 37.69 -72.37 -46.26
C MET A 1 36.99 -71.68 -45.08
N LYS A 2 37.12 -70.33 -45.01
CA LYS A 2 36.51 -69.49 -43.98
C LYS A 2 35.34 -68.75 -44.61
N ARG A 3 34.14 -69.01 -44.18
CA ARG A 3 32.93 -68.20 -44.59
C ARG A 3 32.82 -67.02 -43.64
N LEU A 4 32.87 -65.80 -44.20
CA LEU A 4 32.54 -64.56 -43.53
C LEU A 4 31.02 -64.41 -43.50
N ILE A 5 30.46 -64.26 -42.32
CA ILE A 5 29.08 -63.93 -42.10
C ILE A 5 29.03 -62.38 -41.97
N GLN A 6 28.43 -61.75 -42.94
CA GLN A 6 28.12 -60.27 -42.85
C GLN A 6 26.84 -60.09 -42.07
N MET A 7 26.92 -59.49 -40.90
CA MET A 7 25.76 -58.98 -40.17
C MET A 7 25.41 -57.58 -40.74
N LYS A 8 24.21 -57.46 -41.30
CA LYS A 8 23.62 -56.18 -41.66
C LYS A 8 23.03 -55.58 -40.38
N VAL A 9 23.62 -54.48 -39.93
CA VAL A 9 23.02 -53.66 -38.87
C VAL A 9 21.98 -52.75 -39.54
N ALA A 10 20.71 -52.97 -39.26
CA ALA A 10 19.64 -52.06 -39.65
C ALA A 10 19.62 -50.92 -38.64
N ALA A 11 20.02 -49.72 -39.07
CA ALA A 11 19.86 -48.49 -38.27
C ALA A 11 18.39 -48.10 -38.27
N LEU A 12 17.76 -48.20 -37.11
CA LEU A 12 16.39 -47.70 -36.86
C LEU A 12 16.47 -46.18 -36.67
N LEU A 13 16.11 -45.41 -37.69
CA LEU A 13 15.93 -44.00 -37.59
C LEU A 13 14.60 -43.73 -36.85
N LEU A 14 14.69 -43.39 -35.57
CA LEU A 14 13.59 -42.77 -34.82
C LEU A 14 13.41 -41.34 -35.34
N PRO A 15 12.19 -40.93 -35.75
CA PRO A 15 11.93 -39.51 -36.03
C PRO A 15 12.00 -38.76 -34.72
N PHE A 16 12.95 -37.83 -34.60
CA PHE A 16 12.96 -36.77 -33.58
C PHE A 16 11.72 -35.90 -33.87
N LEU A 17 10.66 -36.08 -33.11
CA LEU A 17 9.61 -35.11 -33.01
C LEU A 17 10.23 -33.86 -32.34
N ALA A 18 10.57 -32.89 -33.14
CA ALA A 18 10.86 -31.54 -32.64
C ALA A 18 9.58 -31.01 -31.99
N VAL A 19 9.48 -31.14 -30.68
CA VAL A 19 8.52 -30.37 -29.88
C VAL A 19 9.01 -28.95 -29.94
N SER A 20 8.41 -28.12 -30.78
CA SER A 20 8.65 -26.68 -30.72
C SER A 20 8.20 -26.21 -29.31
N GLU A 21 9.15 -25.76 -28.51
CA GLU A 21 8.83 -25.04 -27.28
C GLU A 21 8.09 -23.75 -27.68
N VAL A 22 6.77 -23.79 -27.63
CA VAL A 22 5.96 -22.57 -27.75
C VAL A 22 6.19 -21.78 -26.48
N SER A 23 6.94 -20.70 -26.58
CA SER A 23 7.15 -19.83 -25.42
C SER A 23 5.83 -19.18 -25.01
N ALA A 24 5.67 -18.92 -23.72
CA ALA A 24 4.49 -18.19 -23.24
C ALA A 24 4.37 -16.78 -23.89
N GLN A 25 5.51 -16.27 -24.36
CA GLN A 25 5.60 -15.01 -25.11
C GLN A 25 4.94 -15.10 -26.48
N ASP A 26 5.19 -16.19 -27.23
CA ASP A 26 4.60 -16.42 -28.55
C ASP A 26 3.07 -16.55 -28.46
N PHE A 27 2.58 -17.20 -27.39
CA PHE A 27 1.14 -17.30 -27.13
C PHE A 27 0.48 -15.96 -26.83
N LEU A 28 1.18 -15.07 -26.10
CA LEU A 28 0.67 -13.71 -25.79
C LEU A 28 0.67 -12.81 -27.02
N ASP A 29 1.62 -12.98 -27.94
CA ASP A 29 1.68 -12.22 -29.18
C ASP A 29 0.61 -12.65 -30.18
N GLU A 30 0.12 -13.88 -30.11
CA GLU A 30 -0.98 -14.40 -30.94
C GLU A 30 -2.38 -13.93 -30.47
N LEU A 31 -2.53 -13.47 -29.22
CA LEU A 31 -3.82 -12.96 -28.75
C LEU A 31 -4.16 -11.62 -29.41
N PRO A 32 -5.28 -11.55 -30.18
CA PRO A 32 -5.74 -10.29 -30.73
C PRO A 32 -5.83 -9.20 -29.65
N SER A 33 -5.42 -7.99 -29.99
CA SER A 33 -5.43 -6.86 -29.05
C SER A 33 -6.81 -6.61 -28.41
N SER A 34 -7.89 -6.97 -29.12
CA SER A 34 -9.27 -6.92 -28.63
C SER A 34 -9.59 -7.92 -27.52
N ARG A 35 -8.78 -8.96 -27.33
CA ARG A 35 -8.96 -9.98 -26.28
C ARG A 35 -8.03 -9.78 -25.09
N ARG A 36 -7.17 -8.76 -25.10
CA ARG A 36 -6.29 -8.41 -23.98
C ARG A 36 -7.02 -7.50 -23.00
N LEU A 37 -6.74 -7.61 -21.71
CA LEU A 37 -7.31 -6.74 -20.67
C LEU A 37 -7.09 -5.25 -20.99
N ASN A 38 -5.92 -4.90 -21.51
CA ASN A 38 -5.58 -3.55 -21.97
C ASN A 38 -5.72 -3.40 -23.50
N GLY A 39 -6.60 -4.18 -24.12
CA GLY A 39 -6.89 -4.11 -25.53
C GLY A 39 -7.64 -2.83 -25.88
N LYS A 40 -7.49 -2.36 -27.13
CA LYS A 40 -8.10 -1.12 -27.62
C LYS A 40 -9.61 -1.05 -27.34
N SER A 41 -10.33 -2.16 -27.50
CA SER A 41 -11.78 -2.25 -27.26
C SER A 41 -12.12 -2.02 -25.79
N THR A 42 -11.32 -2.59 -24.89
CA THR A 42 -11.51 -2.45 -23.43
C THR A 42 -11.22 -1.01 -22.99
N ILE A 43 -10.11 -0.43 -23.49
CA ILE A 43 -9.76 0.98 -23.20
C ILE A 43 -10.85 1.92 -23.71
N LEU A 44 -11.39 1.68 -24.91
CA LEU A 44 -12.48 2.49 -25.47
C LEU A 44 -13.77 2.37 -24.64
N ALA A 45 -14.08 1.18 -24.11
CA ALA A 45 -15.24 0.99 -23.21
C ALA A 45 -15.14 1.78 -21.91
N PHE A 46 -13.91 2.12 -21.48
CA PHE A 46 -13.63 2.97 -20.31
C PHE A 46 -13.35 4.43 -20.68
N GLY A 47 -13.61 4.88 -21.92
CA GLY A 47 -13.25 6.23 -22.37
C GLY A 47 -13.82 7.34 -21.49
N GLU A 48 -15.11 7.28 -21.15
CA GLU A 48 -15.74 8.24 -20.24
C GLU A 48 -15.15 8.18 -18.82
N ALA A 49 -14.94 6.97 -18.32
CA ALA A 49 -14.31 6.78 -17.02
C ALA A 49 -12.87 7.31 -16.99
N GLY A 50 -12.12 7.19 -18.08
CA GLY A 50 -10.78 7.72 -18.22
C GLY A 50 -10.72 9.23 -18.16
N VAL A 51 -11.61 9.92 -18.88
CA VAL A 51 -11.73 11.39 -18.83
C VAL A 51 -12.12 11.85 -17.44
N SER A 52 -13.18 11.26 -16.87
CA SER A 52 -13.65 11.59 -15.53
C SER A 52 -12.57 11.38 -14.47
N ALA A 53 -11.86 10.25 -14.51
CA ALA A 53 -10.78 9.95 -13.57
C ALA A 53 -9.63 10.97 -13.69
N LYS A 54 -9.20 11.30 -14.93
CA LYS A 54 -8.12 12.26 -15.17
C LYS A 54 -8.47 13.65 -14.62
N ASP A 55 -9.66 14.14 -14.92
CA ASP A 55 -10.09 15.50 -14.53
C ASP A 55 -10.34 15.61 -13.03
N SER A 56 -10.62 14.51 -12.36
CA SER A 56 -10.86 14.45 -10.90
C SER A 56 -9.62 14.08 -10.09
N THR A 57 -8.46 13.93 -10.73
CA THR A 57 -7.22 13.49 -10.07
C THR A 57 -6.16 14.59 -10.14
N LEU A 58 -5.54 14.86 -8.99
CA LEU A 58 -4.34 15.68 -8.88
C LEU A 58 -3.15 14.80 -8.50
N THR A 59 -1.94 15.18 -8.94
CA THR A 59 -0.72 14.53 -8.47
C THR A 59 -0.09 15.37 -7.37
N VAL A 60 -0.02 14.83 -6.16
CA VAL A 60 0.61 15.49 -5.02
C VAL A 60 2.12 15.35 -5.11
N LEU A 61 2.81 16.47 -4.96
CA LEU A 61 4.26 16.56 -5.01
C LEU A 61 4.82 16.94 -3.65
N SER A 62 6.04 16.49 -3.37
CA SER A 62 6.92 17.02 -2.32
C SER A 62 8.28 17.31 -2.92
N ASN A 63 8.76 18.54 -2.77
CA ASN A 63 10.01 19.00 -3.43
C ASN A 63 10.04 18.66 -4.93
N GLY A 64 8.93 18.86 -5.63
CA GLY A 64 8.78 18.60 -7.07
C GLY A 64 8.73 17.13 -7.49
N LYS A 65 8.68 16.18 -6.56
CA LYS A 65 8.57 14.74 -6.84
C LYS A 65 7.19 14.21 -6.49
N ALA A 66 6.58 13.43 -7.36
CA ALA A 66 5.30 12.78 -7.11
C ALA A 66 5.39 11.82 -5.91
N ILE A 67 4.46 11.96 -4.97
CA ILE A 67 4.38 11.13 -3.77
C ILE A 67 3.03 10.42 -3.62
N ALA A 68 1.95 11.01 -4.12
CA ALA A 68 0.61 10.44 -4.06
C ALA A 68 -0.28 11.03 -5.16
N LEU A 69 -1.42 10.43 -5.42
CA LEU A 69 -2.54 11.08 -6.11
C LEU A 69 -3.52 11.67 -5.08
N ALA A 70 -4.35 12.60 -5.53
CA ALA A 70 -5.47 13.11 -4.74
C ALA A 70 -6.73 13.16 -5.59
N THR A 71 -7.87 12.92 -4.93
CA THR A 71 -9.20 12.95 -5.55
C THR A 71 -9.90 14.25 -5.22
N VAL A 72 -10.37 14.97 -6.22
CA VAL A 72 -11.15 16.22 -6.05
C VAL A 72 -12.57 15.88 -5.57
N LEU A 73 -12.96 16.41 -4.41
CA LEU A 73 -14.25 16.12 -3.77
C LEU A 73 -15.37 17.07 -4.20
N ASP A 74 -15.06 18.35 -4.26
CA ASP A 74 -16.06 19.41 -4.48
C ASP A 74 -15.47 20.62 -5.24
N PRO A 75 -16.35 21.53 -5.75
CA PRO A 75 -15.92 22.72 -6.48
C PRO A 75 -15.19 23.75 -5.61
N GLU A 76 -15.31 23.64 -4.28
CA GLU A 76 -14.65 24.52 -3.32
C GLU A 76 -13.15 24.22 -3.21
N GLY A 77 -12.69 23.10 -3.80
CA GLY A 77 -11.28 22.70 -3.84
C GLY A 77 -10.86 21.82 -2.67
N TYR A 78 -11.77 21.14 -2.00
CA TYR A 78 -11.40 20.07 -1.09
C TYR A 78 -11.01 18.83 -1.87
N VAL A 79 -9.89 18.25 -1.46
CA VAL A 79 -9.34 17.00 -2.06
C VAL A 79 -8.94 16.03 -0.97
N VAL A 80 -8.99 14.75 -1.27
CA VAL A 80 -8.51 13.70 -0.36
C VAL A 80 -7.36 12.92 -0.96
N THR A 81 -6.44 12.53 -0.10
CA THR A 81 -5.30 11.67 -0.44
C THR A 81 -4.95 10.74 0.72
N LYS A 82 -3.93 9.91 0.54
CA LYS A 82 -3.43 9.00 1.58
C LYS A 82 -2.54 9.75 2.58
N ALA A 83 -2.90 9.73 3.86
CA ALA A 83 -2.22 10.48 4.91
C ALA A 83 -0.78 9.99 5.15
N SER A 84 -0.56 8.68 5.25
CA SER A 84 0.77 8.12 5.56
C SER A 84 1.83 8.39 4.48
N GLU A 85 1.44 8.72 3.25
CA GLU A 85 2.40 9.14 2.22
C GLU A 85 2.85 10.59 2.39
N LEU A 86 2.11 11.41 3.15
CA LEU A 86 2.45 12.80 3.46
C LEU A 86 3.35 12.95 4.69
N GLU A 87 3.48 11.89 5.51
CA GLU A 87 4.26 11.93 6.74
C GLU A 87 5.73 12.31 6.50
N GLY A 88 6.18 13.40 7.15
CA GLY A 88 7.55 13.92 7.02
C GLY A 88 7.83 14.65 5.69
N MET A 89 6.84 14.79 4.82
CA MET A 89 6.98 15.52 3.57
C MET A 89 6.93 17.02 3.79
N LYS A 90 7.68 17.76 2.97
CA LYS A 90 7.78 19.24 3.00
C LYS A 90 7.54 19.79 1.61
N ASP A 91 7.26 21.09 1.55
CA ASP A 91 7.07 21.82 0.28
C ASP A 91 6.08 21.10 -0.63
N LEU A 92 4.85 20.91 -0.10
CA LEU A 92 3.78 20.25 -0.83
C LEU A 92 3.22 21.15 -1.91
N SER A 93 3.13 20.62 -3.11
CA SER A 93 2.40 21.21 -4.25
C SER A 93 1.59 20.11 -4.95
N ALA A 94 0.79 20.46 -5.94
CA ALA A 94 0.09 19.48 -6.75
C ALA A 94 0.14 19.85 -8.23
N LEU A 95 0.07 18.83 -9.11
CA LEU A 95 -0.15 19.03 -10.53
C LEU A 95 -1.61 18.74 -10.86
N SER A 96 -2.22 19.65 -11.63
CA SER A 96 -3.54 19.45 -12.22
C SER A 96 -3.47 18.46 -13.40
N SER A 97 -4.63 18.02 -13.89
CA SER A 97 -4.73 17.17 -15.10
C SER A 97 -4.15 17.83 -16.37
N THR A 98 -3.99 19.17 -16.37
CA THR A 98 -3.35 19.93 -17.44
C THR A 98 -1.85 20.15 -17.25
N GLY A 99 -1.27 19.62 -16.14
CA GLY A 99 0.16 19.76 -15.83
C GLY A 99 0.55 21.08 -15.15
N ASN A 100 -0.41 21.92 -14.78
CA ASN A 100 -0.13 23.14 -14.04
C ASN A 100 0.15 22.81 -12.57
N GLU A 101 1.24 23.35 -12.04
CA GLU A 101 1.55 23.27 -10.62
C GLU A 101 0.70 24.25 -9.83
N ILE A 102 0.11 23.80 -8.73
CA ILE A 102 -0.81 24.53 -7.87
C ILE A 102 -0.43 24.33 -6.41
N ASN A 103 -0.79 25.30 -5.58
CA ASN A 103 -0.62 25.18 -4.14
C ASN A 103 -1.64 24.21 -3.56
N ILE A 104 -1.15 23.38 -2.63
CA ILE A 104 -1.99 22.45 -1.87
C ILE A 104 -1.64 22.55 -0.39
N THR A 105 -2.64 22.64 0.47
CA THR A 105 -2.44 22.72 1.91
C THR A 105 -3.17 21.60 2.61
N MET A 106 -2.53 21.03 3.64
CA MET A 106 -3.15 20.01 4.48
C MET A 106 -4.11 20.67 5.46
N ILE A 107 -5.33 20.18 5.55
CA ILE A 107 -6.36 20.62 6.50
C ILE A 107 -6.34 19.73 7.76
N SER A 108 -6.53 18.44 7.57
CA SER A 108 -6.59 17.47 8.66
C SER A 108 -6.43 16.04 8.11
N SER A 109 -6.28 15.07 9.00
CA SER A 109 -6.24 13.66 8.61
C SER A 109 -6.95 12.77 9.62
N ASP A 110 -7.51 11.66 9.13
CA ASP A 110 -8.04 10.60 9.96
C ASP A 110 -7.09 9.41 10.00
N GLN A 111 -6.49 9.18 11.17
CA GLN A 111 -5.53 8.10 11.36
C GLN A 111 -6.16 6.70 11.21
N LYS A 112 -7.48 6.54 11.48
CA LYS A 112 -8.14 5.23 11.40
C LYS A 112 -8.28 4.74 9.96
N THR A 113 -8.56 5.65 9.04
CA THR A 113 -8.74 5.34 7.61
C THR A 113 -7.51 5.67 6.77
N ASP A 114 -6.51 6.35 7.34
CA ASP A 114 -5.32 6.84 6.63
C ASP A 114 -5.66 7.85 5.51
N LEU A 115 -6.76 8.59 5.68
CA LEU A 115 -7.22 9.59 4.74
C LEU A 115 -6.83 10.99 5.22
N ALA A 116 -6.23 11.80 4.34
CA ALA A 116 -5.95 13.20 4.57
C ALA A 116 -6.90 14.07 3.74
N LEU A 117 -7.44 15.10 4.35
CA LEU A 117 -8.18 16.19 3.70
C LEU A 117 -7.22 17.35 3.43
N MET A 118 -7.19 17.79 2.18
CA MET A 118 -6.35 18.89 1.73
C MET A 118 -7.19 19.94 1.00
N LYS A 119 -6.62 21.10 0.76
CA LYS A 119 -7.26 22.23 0.09
C LYS A 119 -6.39 22.73 -1.05
N VAL A 120 -7.01 22.96 -2.18
CA VAL A 120 -6.49 23.66 -3.36
C VAL A 120 -7.39 24.86 -3.69
N ASP A 121 -7.00 25.69 -4.65
CA ASP A 121 -7.85 26.78 -5.11
C ASP A 121 -9.18 26.26 -5.69
N PRO A 122 -10.31 26.96 -5.42
CA PRO A 122 -11.60 26.59 -5.97
C PRO A 122 -11.58 26.48 -7.49
N GLY A 123 -12.28 25.47 -8.03
CA GLY A 123 -12.32 25.22 -9.47
C GLY A 123 -11.10 24.48 -10.02
N THR A 124 -10.19 24.01 -9.14
CA THR A 124 -9.09 23.14 -9.55
C THR A 124 -9.59 21.72 -9.72
N GLY A 125 -9.58 21.24 -10.96
CA GLY A 125 -10.07 19.90 -11.31
C GLY A 125 -11.60 19.80 -11.29
N THR A 126 -12.10 18.65 -11.69
CA THR A 126 -13.54 18.35 -11.70
C THR A 126 -13.88 17.42 -10.53
N PRO A 127 -14.83 17.77 -9.67
CA PRO A 127 -15.23 16.89 -8.57
C PRO A 127 -15.71 15.54 -9.07
N VAL A 128 -15.34 14.48 -8.36
CA VAL A 128 -15.83 13.14 -8.65
C VAL A 128 -17.33 13.03 -8.46
N GLN A 129 -17.99 12.35 -9.37
CA GLN A 129 -19.36 11.92 -9.18
C GLN A 129 -19.37 10.56 -8.46
N TRP A 130 -19.97 10.51 -7.28
CA TRP A 130 -19.98 9.32 -6.46
C TRP A 130 -21.12 8.38 -6.82
N THR A 131 -20.89 7.08 -6.70
CA THR A 131 -21.94 6.07 -6.75
C THR A 131 -21.96 5.24 -5.47
N ASP A 132 -23.07 4.54 -5.22
CA ASP A 132 -23.20 3.66 -4.06
C ASP A 132 -22.27 2.44 -4.20
N PRO A 133 -21.32 2.24 -3.27
CA PRO A 133 -20.38 1.11 -3.30
C PRO A 133 -21.07 -0.23 -3.05
N ASN A 134 -22.31 -0.27 -2.53
CA ASN A 134 -23.07 -1.50 -2.34
C ASN A 134 -23.47 -2.16 -3.68
N ASN A 135 -23.47 -1.38 -4.77
CA ASN A 135 -23.69 -1.89 -6.13
C ASN A 135 -22.44 -2.50 -6.76
N VAL A 136 -21.30 -2.47 -6.04
CA VAL A 136 -20.01 -2.98 -6.53
C VAL A 136 -19.78 -4.38 -5.98
N GLN A 137 -19.92 -5.37 -6.86
CA GLN A 137 -19.74 -6.78 -6.51
C GLN A 137 -18.37 -7.29 -7.00
N GLN A 138 -17.96 -8.43 -6.45
CA GLN A 138 -16.80 -9.15 -6.98
C GLN A 138 -16.98 -9.46 -8.47
N GLY A 139 -15.94 -9.20 -9.27
CA GLY A 139 -15.98 -9.29 -10.73
C GLY A 139 -16.43 -8.01 -11.44
N THR A 140 -16.89 -6.97 -10.72
CA THR A 140 -17.21 -5.67 -11.32
C THR A 140 -15.95 -5.03 -11.89
N TRP A 141 -16.04 -4.55 -13.13
CA TRP A 141 -15.00 -3.81 -13.81
C TRP A 141 -14.81 -2.44 -13.16
N VAL A 142 -13.57 -2.10 -12.91
CA VAL A 142 -13.15 -0.81 -12.33
C VAL A 142 -11.88 -0.31 -13.00
N GLY A 143 -11.66 1.00 -12.92
CA GLY A 143 -10.48 1.64 -13.46
C GLY A 143 -9.93 2.69 -12.50
N SER A 144 -8.63 2.96 -12.57
CA SER A 144 -7.98 4.03 -11.81
C SER A 144 -6.79 4.59 -12.57
N MET A 145 -6.43 5.83 -12.29
CA MET A 145 -5.20 6.43 -12.81
C MET A 145 -3.99 5.89 -12.05
N ASN A 146 -2.89 5.70 -12.78
CA ASN A 146 -1.57 5.54 -12.15
C ASN A 146 -0.81 6.86 -12.34
N HIS A 147 0.10 7.19 -11.43
CA HIS A 147 0.83 8.47 -11.48
C HIS A 147 1.72 8.64 -12.74
N GLU A 148 2.12 7.54 -13.39
CA GLU A 148 2.92 7.55 -14.63
C GLU A 148 2.08 7.30 -15.89
N ALA A 149 0.80 6.96 -15.75
CA ALA A 149 -0.03 6.56 -16.88
C ALA A 149 -0.90 7.71 -17.37
N GLU A 150 -0.81 7.99 -18.65
CA GLU A 150 -1.74 8.93 -19.31
C GLU A 150 -3.15 8.34 -19.47
N THR A 151 -3.27 7.01 -19.34
CA THR A 151 -4.51 6.27 -19.54
C THR A 151 -4.96 5.56 -18.27
N LEU A 152 -6.26 5.35 -18.18
CA LEU A 152 -6.88 4.57 -17.10
C LEU A 152 -6.35 3.14 -17.11
N MET A 153 -5.87 2.67 -15.98
CA MET A 153 -5.58 1.26 -15.75
C MET A 153 -6.85 0.53 -15.33
N ILE A 154 -7.08 -0.64 -15.90
CA ILE A 154 -8.34 -1.37 -15.80
C ILE A 154 -8.10 -2.68 -15.04
N GLY A 155 -9.05 -3.06 -14.22
CA GLY A 155 -9.10 -4.34 -13.52
C GLY A 155 -10.49 -4.63 -13.00
N VAL A 156 -10.59 -5.55 -12.05
CA VAL A 156 -11.85 -5.96 -11.44
C VAL A 156 -11.78 -5.93 -9.92
N ILE A 157 -12.93 -5.82 -9.29
CA ILE A 157 -13.06 -6.06 -7.86
C ILE A 157 -12.78 -7.54 -7.61
N SER A 158 -11.71 -7.84 -6.89
CA SER A 158 -11.18 -9.20 -6.71
C SER A 158 -11.71 -9.92 -5.47
N ALA A 159 -12.26 -9.19 -4.50
CA ALA A 159 -12.82 -9.77 -3.28
C ALA A 159 -14.07 -9.00 -2.81
N ARG A 160 -14.87 -9.68 -1.98
CA ARG A 160 -15.99 -9.03 -1.28
C ARG A 160 -15.46 -7.95 -0.33
N ARG A 161 -16.24 -6.90 -0.15
CA ARG A 161 -16.00 -5.84 0.83
C ARG A 161 -15.78 -6.42 2.23
N ARG A 162 -14.75 -5.97 2.92
CA ARG A 162 -14.36 -6.50 4.24
C ARG A 162 -13.45 -5.53 4.99
N SER A 163 -13.26 -5.80 6.29
CA SER A 163 -12.18 -5.19 7.07
C SER A 163 -10.83 -5.86 6.77
N ILE A 164 -9.76 -5.09 6.91
CA ILE A 164 -8.38 -5.58 6.93
C ILE A 164 -7.85 -5.36 8.34
N GLU A 165 -7.57 -6.44 9.05
CA GLU A 165 -7.06 -6.35 10.41
C GLU A 165 -5.78 -5.53 10.47
N GLY A 166 -5.68 -4.69 11.49
CA GLY A 166 -4.48 -3.90 11.78
C GLY A 166 -3.34 -4.83 12.19
N ARG A 167 -2.15 -4.60 11.67
CA ARG A 167 -0.95 -5.13 12.28
C ARG A 167 -0.56 -4.19 13.41
N SER A 168 -0.14 -4.74 14.54
CA SER A 168 0.46 -3.95 15.63
C SER A 168 1.67 -3.17 15.14
N GLY A 169 1.94 -2.07 15.80
CA GLY A 169 3.20 -1.37 15.63
C GLY A 169 4.38 -2.24 16.03
N VAL A 170 5.58 -1.85 15.61
CA VAL A 170 6.82 -2.56 15.94
C VAL A 170 7.87 -1.61 16.49
N LEU A 171 8.67 -2.11 17.44
CA LEU A 171 9.84 -1.43 17.99
C LEU A 171 11.05 -1.48 17.05
N GLY A 172 11.05 -2.43 16.14
CA GLY A 172 12.18 -2.63 15.23
C GLY A 172 13.39 -3.27 15.89
N VAL A 173 13.19 -4.13 16.86
CA VAL A 173 14.23 -4.85 17.58
C VAL A 173 14.20 -6.34 17.28
N LEU A 174 15.38 -6.94 17.23
CA LEU A 174 15.58 -8.38 17.29
C LEU A 174 15.97 -8.74 18.72
N LEU A 175 15.18 -9.56 19.38
CA LEU A 175 15.35 -9.96 20.76
C LEU A 175 16.11 -11.29 20.86
N ASP A 176 16.81 -11.50 21.96
CA ASP A 176 17.52 -12.74 22.22
C ASP A 176 16.53 -13.95 22.17
N PRO A 177 16.82 -14.97 21.37
CA PRO A 177 15.98 -16.15 21.30
C PRO A 177 16.04 -17.03 22.57
N ASN A 178 17.07 -16.84 23.42
CA ASN A 178 17.32 -17.65 24.62
C ASN A 178 16.86 -16.89 25.88
N ASP A 179 15.65 -16.31 25.85
CA ASP A 179 15.06 -15.69 27.02
C ASP A 179 14.86 -16.73 28.16
N ASP A 180 15.52 -16.52 29.29
CA ASP A 180 15.30 -17.31 30.51
C ASP A 180 14.23 -16.62 31.38
N PRO A 181 13.09 -17.29 31.65
CA PRO A 181 12.03 -16.70 32.50
C PRO A 181 12.46 -16.41 33.94
N ASN A 182 13.61 -16.94 34.39
CA ASN A 182 14.17 -16.67 35.69
C ASN A 182 15.10 -15.42 35.70
N GLU A 183 15.49 -14.92 34.55
CA GLU A 183 16.25 -13.70 34.39
C GLU A 183 15.33 -12.49 34.25
N MET A 184 15.83 -11.31 34.61
CA MET A 184 15.07 -10.06 34.49
C MET A 184 15.23 -9.47 33.09
N GLY A 185 14.14 -9.47 32.31
CA GLY A 185 14.09 -8.79 31.04
C GLY A 185 14.57 -9.61 29.86
N VAL A 186 14.53 -9.03 28.68
CA VAL A 186 14.92 -9.65 27.40
C VAL A 186 15.91 -8.75 26.68
N ALA A 187 17.06 -9.30 26.27
CA ALA A 187 18.12 -8.54 25.61
C ALA A 187 17.76 -8.15 24.19
N ILE A 188 18.12 -6.92 23.80
CA ILE A 188 18.11 -6.47 22.41
C ILE A 188 19.41 -6.93 21.77
N MET A 189 19.33 -7.84 20.78
CA MET A 189 20.49 -8.32 20.04
C MET A 189 20.84 -7.42 18.86
N GLN A 190 19.83 -6.92 18.15
CA GLN A 190 20.04 -6.14 16.92
C GLN A 190 18.84 -5.25 16.63
N PHE A 191 19.07 -4.18 15.87
CA PHE A 191 18.02 -3.31 15.35
C PHE A 191 17.75 -3.53 13.87
N GLY A 192 16.50 -3.39 13.48
CA GLY A 192 16.12 -3.29 12.06
C GLY A 192 16.62 -1.97 11.44
N PRO A 193 16.74 -1.90 10.11
CA PRO A 193 17.34 -0.75 9.41
C PRO A 193 16.73 0.61 9.73
N ASN A 194 15.45 0.66 10.06
CA ASN A 194 14.71 1.88 10.40
C ASN A 194 14.05 1.77 11.78
N SER A 195 14.74 1.13 12.72
CA SER A 195 14.21 0.89 14.08
C SER A 195 13.83 2.19 14.78
N PRO A 196 12.57 2.36 15.21
CA PRO A 196 12.20 3.48 16.08
C PRO A 196 12.87 3.41 17.44
N ALA A 197 13.04 2.23 18.02
CA ALA A 197 13.72 2.07 19.30
C ALA A 197 15.19 2.55 19.26
N GLN A 198 15.89 2.26 18.16
CA GLN A 198 17.26 2.75 17.95
C GLN A 198 17.32 4.27 17.82
N LYS A 199 16.34 4.87 17.14
CA LYS A 199 16.26 6.34 16.96
C LYS A 199 16.09 7.07 18.28
N GLU A 200 15.39 6.46 19.24
CA GLU A 200 15.21 6.99 20.59
C GLU A 200 16.41 6.72 21.51
N GLY A 201 17.49 6.09 21.01
CA GLY A 201 18.74 5.90 21.73
C GLY A 201 18.86 4.58 22.51
N MET A 202 17.98 3.62 22.28
CA MET A 202 18.17 2.24 22.77
C MET A 202 19.38 1.61 22.08
N ARG A 203 20.05 0.67 22.73
CA ARG A 203 21.30 0.05 22.27
C ARG A 203 21.22 -1.47 22.30
N GLU A 204 22.06 -2.10 21.50
CA GLU A 204 22.29 -3.54 21.58
C GLU A 204 22.85 -3.88 22.97
N GLY A 205 22.37 -4.96 23.56
CA GLY A 205 22.66 -5.36 24.95
C GLY A 205 21.75 -4.73 26.01
N ASP A 206 20.89 -3.76 25.68
CA ASP A 206 19.86 -3.28 26.62
C ASP A 206 18.88 -4.42 26.95
N LEU A 207 18.56 -4.63 28.22
CA LEU A 207 17.55 -5.57 28.67
C LEU A 207 16.20 -4.84 28.79
N VAL A 208 15.21 -5.20 28.01
CA VAL A 208 13.84 -4.69 28.15
C VAL A 208 13.21 -5.32 29.38
N ILE A 209 13.03 -4.54 30.44
CA ILE A 209 12.52 -5.03 31.73
C ILE A 209 11.07 -4.62 32.01
N ARG A 210 10.55 -3.57 31.36
CA ARG A 210 9.14 -3.16 31.44
C ARG A 210 8.66 -2.59 30.10
N VAL A 211 7.37 -2.86 29.80
CA VAL A 211 6.60 -2.22 28.72
C VAL A 211 5.28 -1.78 29.32
N GLU A 212 4.92 -0.50 29.20
CA GLU A 212 3.69 0.09 29.78
C GLU A 212 3.49 -0.26 31.26
N GLY A 213 4.59 -0.26 32.04
CA GLY A 213 4.58 -0.59 33.46
C GLY A 213 4.51 -2.10 33.77
N ARG A 214 4.18 -2.96 32.82
CA ARG A 214 4.20 -4.42 32.99
C ARG A 214 5.63 -4.95 32.99
N GLU A 215 5.96 -5.82 33.94
CA GLU A 215 7.25 -6.52 33.98
C GLU A 215 7.36 -7.51 32.82
N ILE A 216 8.54 -7.54 32.23
CA ILE A 216 8.88 -8.40 31.09
C ILE A 216 9.85 -9.48 31.54
N LYS A 217 9.49 -10.73 31.27
CA LYS A 217 10.32 -11.90 31.55
C LYS A 217 10.62 -12.71 30.28
N SER A 218 9.88 -12.48 29.21
CA SER A 218 10.02 -13.23 27.96
C SER A 218 9.73 -12.36 26.75
N ARG A 219 10.21 -12.80 25.58
CA ARG A 219 9.86 -12.19 24.28
C ARG A 219 8.34 -12.18 24.03
N LYS A 220 7.67 -13.19 24.56
CA LYS A 220 6.21 -13.29 24.46
C LYS A 220 5.53 -12.14 25.18
N ASP A 221 6.00 -11.75 26.38
CA ASP A 221 5.45 -10.62 27.13
C ASP A 221 5.59 -9.31 26.34
N ILE A 222 6.78 -9.05 25.76
CA ILE A 222 6.98 -7.89 24.88
C ILE A 222 6.00 -7.91 23.72
N SER A 223 5.89 -9.05 23.04
CA SER A 223 5.00 -9.19 21.89
C SER A 223 3.54 -8.97 22.25
N GLU A 224 3.09 -9.48 23.40
CA GLU A 224 1.72 -9.31 23.88
C GLU A 224 1.40 -7.84 24.23
N GLU A 225 2.35 -7.14 24.85
CA GLU A 225 2.15 -5.73 25.17
C GLU A 225 2.18 -4.85 23.91
N ILE A 226 3.19 -5.02 23.07
CA ILE A 226 3.31 -4.22 21.84
C ILE A 226 2.14 -4.44 20.86
N LYS A 227 1.57 -5.65 20.82
CA LYS A 227 0.39 -5.95 19.99
C LYS A 227 -0.86 -5.13 20.33
N LYS A 228 -0.92 -4.53 21.51
CA LYS A 228 -2.05 -3.68 21.92
C LYS A 228 -2.03 -2.30 21.24
N PHE A 229 -0.88 -1.90 20.67
CA PHE A 229 -0.65 -0.58 20.10
C PHE A 229 -0.56 -0.64 18.58
N ALA A 230 -1.19 0.33 17.93
CA ALA A 230 -1.09 0.51 16.50
C ALA A 230 0.27 1.15 16.11
N PRO A 231 0.69 1.06 14.83
CA PRO A 231 1.74 1.92 14.32
C PRO A 231 1.40 3.39 14.57
N THR A 232 2.41 4.21 14.85
CA THR A 232 2.34 5.63 15.22
C THR A 232 1.91 5.94 16.66
N GLU A 233 1.52 4.94 17.44
CA GLU A 233 1.27 5.13 18.87
C GLU A 233 2.59 5.07 19.66
N GLU A 234 2.66 5.88 20.75
CA GLU A 234 3.79 5.92 21.66
C GLU A 234 3.65 4.84 22.73
N VAL A 235 4.74 4.14 22.99
CA VAL A 235 4.84 3.11 24.05
C VAL A 235 5.98 3.44 24.99
N GLN A 236 5.73 3.32 26.30
CA GLN A 236 6.72 3.52 27.33
C GLN A 236 7.47 2.21 27.63
N LEU A 237 8.79 2.28 27.54
CA LEU A 237 9.66 1.16 27.87
C LEU A 237 10.63 1.53 28.99
N LYS A 238 11.03 0.55 29.80
CA LYS A 238 12.15 0.66 30.68
C LYS A 238 13.14 -0.42 30.35
N VAL A 239 14.40 -0.02 30.13
CA VAL A 239 15.50 -0.96 29.90
C VAL A 239 16.50 -0.90 31.03
N LEU A 240 17.22 -1.97 31.25
CA LEU A 240 18.39 -2.02 32.10
C LEU A 240 19.64 -2.02 31.23
N ARG A 241 20.51 -1.04 31.42
CA ARG A 241 21.81 -0.91 30.75
C ARG A 241 22.91 -0.98 31.79
N GLY A 242 23.53 -2.14 31.90
CA GLY A 242 24.34 -2.46 33.07
C GLY A 242 23.47 -2.54 34.33
N GLU A 243 23.68 -1.66 35.31
CA GLU A 243 22.86 -1.58 36.54
C GLU A 243 21.84 -0.41 36.51
N GLU A 244 21.85 0.39 35.44
CA GLU A 244 21.02 1.59 35.32
C GLU A 244 19.69 1.30 34.59
N GLY A 245 18.58 1.67 35.24
CA GLY A 245 17.24 1.56 34.66
C GLY A 245 16.85 2.83 33.88
N ILE A 246 16.86 2.78 32.55
CA ILE A 246 16.63 3.93 31.65
C ILE A 246 15.21 3.86 31.07
N PRO A 247 14.39 4.91 31.24
CA PRO A 247 13.07 4.99 30.57
C PRO A 247 13.22 5.49 29.12
N PHE A 248 12.41 4.93 28.23
CA PHE A 248 12.27 5.36 26.85
C PHE A 248 10.80 5.52 26.49
N LYS A 249 10.51 6.47 25.59
CA LYS A 249 9.25 6.62 24.90
C LYS A 249 9.52 6.38 23.43
N VAL A 250 8.88 5.39 22.86
CA VAL A 250 9.11 4.96 21.48
C VAL A 250 7.83 5.02 20.70
N THR A 251 7.79 5.83 19.66
CA THR A 251 6.69 5.83 18.71
C THR A 251 6.84 4.62 17.78
N LEU A 252 5.92 3.67 17.88
CA LEU A 252 5.95 2.45 17.08
C LEU A 252 5.82 2.76 15.58
N ASN A 253 6.41 1.91 14.73
CA ASN A 253 6.36 2.09 13.30
C ASN A 253 5.68 0.89 12.62
N TYR A 254 5.37 1.05 11.33
CA TYR A 254 4.87 -0.04 10.50
C TYR A 254 5.95 -1.10 10.28
N MET A 255 5.56 -2.37 10.31
CA MET A 255 6.48 -3.49 10.04
C MET A 255 7.19 -3.35 8.69
N SER A 256 6.46 -2.87 7.66
CA SER A 256 6.98 -2.62 6.33
C SER A 256 8.09 -1.56 6.29
N ASN A 257 8.01 -0.54 7.15
CA ASN A 257 9.01 0.53 7.19
C ASN A 257 10.30 0.09 7.89
N VAL A 258 10.18 -0.81 8.86
CA VAL A 258 11.29 -1.22 9.72
C VAL A 258 12.07 -2.40 9.14
N PHE A 259 11.36 -3.35 8.51
CA PHE A 259 11.94 -4.60 8.01
C PHE A 259 11.77 -4.76 6.50
N ASP A 260 11.68 -3.66 5.77
CA ASP A 260 11.41 -3.60 4.33
C ASP A 260 12.33 -4.50 3.50
N MET A 261 13.60 -4.60 3.88
CA MET A 261 14.60 -5.45 3.19
C MET A 261 14.42 -6.95 3.46
N LEU A 262 13.66 -7.35 4.47
CA LEU A 262 13.48 -8.75 4.87
C LEU A 262 12.17 -9.35 4.35
N ASP A 263 11.22 -8.53 3.88
CA ASP A 263 9.95 -9.02 3.36
C ASP A 263 10.14 -9.61 1.95
N ARG A 264 10.13 -10.97 1.87
CA ARG A 264 10.18 -11.71 0.61
C ARG A 264 9.08 -11.27 -0.36
N ASN A 265 7.89 -10.96 0.14
CA ASN A 265 6.76 -10.51 -0.67
C ASN A 265 7.06 -9.17 -1.32
N GLN A 266 7.76 -8.28 -0.65
CA GLN A 266 8.15 -6.98 -1.18
C GLN A 266 9.18 -7.11 -2.30
N ARG A 267 10.16 -8.01 -2.17
CA ARG A 267 11.11 -8.30 -3.26
C ARG A 267 10.42 -8.83 -4.52
N MET A 268 9.33 -9.60 -4.35
CA MET A 268 8.57 -10.18 -5.47
C MET A 268 7.49 -9.24 -6.01
N SER A 269 6.95 -8.35 -5.17
CA SER A 269 5.79 -7.51 -5.48
C SER A 269 6.17 -6.07 -5.90
N GLY A 270 7.46 -5.70 -5.73
CA GLY A 270 7.90 -4.31 -5.83
C GLY A 270 7.43 -3.47 -4.63
N LEU A 271 7.53 -2.15 -4.75
CA LEU A 271 7.15 -1.22 -3.69
C LEU A 271 5.68 -1.40 -3.29
N THR A 272 5.40 -1.44 -2.00
CA THR A 272 4.05 -1.47 -1.41
C THR A 272 3.82 -0.20 -0.59
N SER A 273 2.55 0.10 -0.26
CA SER A 273 2.22 1.24 0.60
C SER A 273 2.81 1.08 2.00
N LYS A 274 3.20 2.19 2.63
CA LYS A 274 3.71 2.23 4.01
C LYS A 274 2.71 1.60 4.96
N ARG A 275 1.47 2.08 4.95
CA ARG A 275 0.35 1.47 5.64
C ARG A 275 -0.50 0.68 4.66
N LYS A 276 -0.73 -0.60 4.93
CA LYS A 276 -1.51 -1.54 4.09
C LYS A 276 -2.45 -2.45 4.87
N ALA A 277 -2.73 -2.10 6.13
CA ALA A 277 -3.63 -2.83 7.02
C ALA A 277 -4.27 -1.89 8.05
N GLY A 278 -5.21 -2.38 8.85
CA GLY A 278 -5.93 -1.60 9.84
C GLY A 278 -7.05 -0.75 9.22
N PHE A 279 -7.70 -1.25 8.19
CA PHE A 279 -8.84 -0.60 7.55
C PHE A 279 -10.14 -1.30 7.96
N SER A 280 -11.10 -0.53 8.46
CA SER A 280 -12.39 -1.08 8.91
C SER A 280 -13.24 -1.62 7.76
N ASP A 281 -13.03 -1.10 6.55
CA ASP A 281 -13.84 -1.41 5.39
C ASP A 281 -13.12 -1.03 4.10
N VAL A 282 -12.96 -1.99 3.19
CA VAL A 282 -12.31 -1.79 1.90
C VAL A 282 -12.99 -2.53 0.77
N LEU A 283 -12.90 -1.94 -0.42
CA LEU A 283 -12.99 -2.60 -1.71
C LEU A 283 -11.60 -3.13 -2.08
N GLN A 284 -11.51 -4.36 -2.55
CA GLN A 284 -10.25 -4.92 -3.05
C GLN A 284 -10.31 -5.11 -4.55
N HIS A 285 -9.30 -4.64 -5.27
CA HIS A 285 -9.17 -4.82 -6.72
C HIS A 285 -7.74 -5.23 -7.11
N GLU A 286 -7.58 -5.68 -8.35
CA GLU A 286 -6.33 -6.23 -8.87
C GLU A 286 -5.56 -5.28 -9.80
N ILE A 287 -5.98 -4.02 -9.94
CA ILE A 287 -5.26 -3.04 -10.76
C ILE A 287 -3.85 -2.89 -10.20
N PRO A 288 -2.79 -3.09 -11.01
CA PRO A 288 -1.40 -3.06 -10.54
C PRO A 288 -0.89 -1.61 -10.39
N LEU A 289 -1.50 -0.85 -9.50
CA LEU A 289 -1.13 0.55 -9.23
C LEU A 289 0.20 0.63 -8.48
N SER A 290 0.93 1.74 -8.64
CA SER A 290 2.07 2.05 -7.76
C SER A 290 1.58 2.58 -6.39
N PRO A 291 2.40 2.55 -5.34
CA PRO A 291 2.07 3.23 -4.07
C PRO A 291 1.78 4.72 -4.24
N MET A 292 2.42 5.37 -5.21
CA MET A 292 2.19 6.78 -5.54
C MET A 292 0.84 7.05 -6.21
N ALA A 293 0.10 6.01 -6.60
CA ALA A 293 -1.27 6.15 -7.12
C ALA A 293 -2.34 6.12 -6.01
N MET A 294 -1.93 5.96 -4.75
CA MET A 294 -2.86 6.00 -3.62
C MET A 294 -3.37 7.43 -3.43
N GLY A 295 -4.64 7.56 -3.03
CA GLY A 295 -5.38 8.81 -3.00
C GLY A 295 -6.18 9.09 -4.28
N GLY A 296 -5.89 8.40 -5.38
CA GLY A 296 -6.63 8.53 -6.64
C GLY A 296 -7.99 7.79 -6.61
N PRO A 297 -8.97 8.25 -7.42
CA PRO A 297 -10.30 7.65 -7.44
C PRO A 297 -10.31 6.27 -8.09
N LEU A 298 -11.17 5.39 -7.58
CA LEU A 298 -11.54 4.12 -8.20
C LEU A 298 -12.87 4.29 -8.92
N MET A 299 -12.88 4.18 -10.25
CA MET A 299 -14.01 4.47 -11.11
C MET A 299 -14.70 3.20 -11.61
N ASN A 300 -16.02 3.26 -11.81
CA ASN A 300 -16.76 2.27 -12.59
C ASN A 300 -16.71 2.61 -14.09
N LEU A 301 -17.28 1.75 -14.93
CA LEU A 301 -17.36 1.95 -16.40
C LEU A 301 -18.06 3.26 -16.83
N LYS A 302 -18.94 3.79 -15.98
CA LYS A 302 -19.73 5.01 -16.27
C LYS A 302 -19.03 6.29 -15.81
N GLY A 303 -17.79 6.20 -15.31
CA GLY A 303 -17.06 7.35 -14.80
C GLY A 303 -17.48 7.84 -13.41
N PHE A 304 -18.24 7.03 -12.66
CA PHE A 304 -18.58 7.34 -11.26
C PHE A 304 -17.55 6.72 -10.32
N ALA A 305 -17.13 7.46 -9.31
CA ALA A 305 -16.21 6.98 -8.28
C ALA A 305 -16.93 6.03 -7.31
N VAL A 306 -16.43 4.82 -7.16
CA VAL A 306 -16.89 3.82 -6.18
C VAL A 306 -16.11 3.89 -4.88
N GLY A 307 -14.95 4.55 -4.90
CA GLY A 307 -14.07 4.73 -3.75
C GLY A 307 -12.79 5.49 -4.08
N VAL A 308 -11.87 5.52 -3.12
CA VAL A 308 -10.53 6.12 -3.25
C VAL A 308 -9.48 5.08 -2.88
N ASN A 309 -8.48 4.89 -3.74
CA ASN A 309 -7.39 3.95 -3.49
C ASN A 309 -6.60 4.36 -2.24
N ILE A 310 -6.41 3.42 -1.31
CA ILE A 310 -5.78 3.73 -0.03
C ILE A 310 -4.50 2.93 0.23
N ALA A 311 -4.39 1.73 -0.30
CA ALA A 311 -3.17 0.96 -0.09
C ALA A 311 -2.91 -0.07 -1.18
N ARG A 312 -1.70 -0.08 -1.72
CA ARG A 312 -1.16 -1.22 -2.44
C ARG A 312 -0.57 -2.21 -1.43
N SER A 313 -1.21 -3.37 -1.29
CA SER A 313 -0.79 -4.41 -0.35
C SER A 313 0.30 -5.32 -0.92
N ASP A 314 0.15 -5.69 -2.18
CA ASP A 314 1.09 -6.54 -2.91
C ASP A 314 0.97 -6.30 -4.44
N ARG A 315 1.55 -7.22 -5.22
CA ARG A 315 1.63 -7.12 -6.69
C ARG A 315 0.26 -7.02 -7.37
N VAL A 316 -0.74 -7.71 -6.84
CA VAL A 316 -2.08 -7.85 -7.45
C VAL A 316 -3.21 -7.46 -6.50
N THR A 317 -2.88 -6.79 -5.40
CA THR A 317 -3.87 -6.42 -4.38
C THR A 317 -3.74 -4.95 -4.04
N THR A 318 -4.75 -4.20 -4.40
CA THR A 318 -4.92 -2.80 -4.00
C THR A 318 -6.23 -2.67 -3.23
N PHE A 319 -6.22 -1.91 -2.14
CA PHE A 319 -7.38 -1.57 -1.35
C PHE A 319 -7.84 -0.15 -1.67
N ALA A 320 -9.16 0.04 -1.73
CA ALA A 320 -9.79 1.34 -1.83
C ALA A 320 -10.82 1.51 -0.71
N LEU A 321 -10.91 2.70 -0.13
CA LEU A 321 -11.99 3.06 0.79
C LEU A 321 -13.27 3.25 -0.02
N PRO A 322 -14.40 2.68 0.42
CA PRO A 322 -15.68 2.87 -0.25
C PRO A 322 -16.12 4.34 -0.25
N SER A 323 -16.81 4.78 -1.29
CA SER A 323 -17.27 6.17 -1.46
C SER A 323 -18.08 6.71 -0.27
N THR A 324 -18.88 5.86 0.38
CA THR A 324 -19.66 6.22 1.58
C THR A 324 -18.75 6.59 2.74
N LEU A 325 -17.73 5.78 2.99
CA LEU A 325 -16.76 6.02 4.07
C LEU A 325 -15.89 7.26 3.77
N VAL A 326 -15.45 7.43 2.52
CA VAL A 326 -14.66 8.62 2.11
C VAL A 326 -15.45 9.90 2.36
N LYS A 327 -16.73 9.95 1.98
CA LYS A 327 -17.59 11.12 2.21
C LYS A 327 -17.77 11.41 3.70
N GLU A 328 -18.12 10.40 4.48
CA GLU A 328 -18.29 10.51 5.93
C GLU A 328 -17.03 11.10 6.60
N ILE A 329 -15.87 10.56 6.30
CA ILE A 329 -14.60 11.03 6.88
C ILE A 329 -14.28 12.46 6.41
N ALA A 330 -14.43 12.75 5.12
CA ALA A 330 -14.17 14.09 4.60
C ALA A 330 -15.07 15.16 5.25
N ASP A 331 -16.35 14.86 5.44
CA ASP A 331 -17.31 15.77 6.09
C ASP A 331 -16.96 15.99 7.58
N ASN A 332 -16.56 14.93 8.28
CA ASN A 332 -16.07 15.01 9.66
C ASN A 332 -14.82 15.89 9.76
N LEU A 333 -13.85 15.70 8.87
CA LEU A 333 -12.61 16.48 8.86
C LEU A 333 -12.85 17.97 8.51
N LYS A 334 -13.80 18.26 7.59
CA LYS A 334 -14.23 19.64 7.29
C LYS A 334 -14.85 20.31 8.52
N SER A 335 -15.74 19.62 9.22
CA SER A 335 -16.45 20.14 10.40
C SER A 335 -15.50 20.45 11.55
N GLN A 336 -14.50 19.60 11.80
CA GLN A 336 -13.48 19.82 12.83
C GLN A 336 -12.63 21.06 12.55
N ASN A 337 -12.33 21.35 11.30
CA ASN A 337 -11.55 22.53 10.93
C ASN A 337 -12.36 23.84 11.09
N GLN A 338 -13.66 23.82 10.83
CA GLN A 338 -14.55 24.98 11.00
C GLN A 338 -14.80 25.34 12.47
N GLY A 339 -14.69 24.39 13.39
CA GLY A 339 -14.84 24.62 14.82
C GLY A 339 -13.58 25.15 15.52
N ASN A 340 -12.43 25.13 14.85
CA ASN A 340 -11.15 25.61 15.37
C ASN A 340 -10.73 26.99 14.82
N ASN A 341 -11.51 27.59 13.96
CA ASN A 341 -11.39 28.97 13.47
C ASN A 341 -12.45 29.87 14.12
#